data_c4fcaeb5f89b84780d17871c308e3c00
#
_entry.id   c4fcaeb5f89b84780d17871c308e3c00
#
_cell.length_a   1.000
_cell.length_b   1.000
_cell.length_c   1.000
_cell.angle_alpha   90.00
_cell.angle_beta   90.00
_cell.angle_gamma   90.00
#
_symmetry.space_group_name_H-M   'P 1'
#
loop_
_entity.id
_entity.type
_entity.pdbx_description
1 polymer ?
#
loop_
_entity_poly.entity_id
_entity_poly.type
_entity_poly.pdbx_seq_one_letter_code
_entity_poly.pdbx_strand_id
1 'polypeptide(L)'
;MDLTDAGSVRTAVEAIGADPGRLDVLVNNAAAFVDWSETVSGADLDAARVVMETNLFGTWRLTQALLPLLRRSPEPRIVNVSSGAGSHGDPAFGLTARGGAAASYGISKAALNALTATLATELAGTGVLVNSVCPGLTATYPGAEAMGARPVEDSATGVVWAATLPADGPTGGFFRDTKPLPW
;
A
#
# COMPACT_ATOMS: atom_id res chain seq x y z
N MET A 1 11.45 -4.32 11.39
CA MET A 1 12.05 -4.08 10.06
C MET A 1 11.83 -2.63 9.70
N ASP A 2 12.88 -1.94 9.26
CA ASP A 2 12.82 -0.58 8.72
C ASP A 2 12.90 -0.66 7.19
N LEU A 3 11.90 -0.15 6.49
CA LEU A 3 11.83 -0.19 5.03
C LEU A 3 12.83 0.78 4.36
N THR A 4 13.30 1.79 5.08
CA THR A 4 14.26 2.79 4.58
C THR A 4 15.70 2.28 4.69
N ASP A 5 15.94 1.22 5.49
CA ASP A 5 17.23 0.57 5.63
C ASP A 5 17.30 -0.75 4.84
N ALA A 6 18.11 -0.76 3.79
CA ALA A 6 18.33 -1.94 2.96
C ALA A 6 18.92 -3.13 3.75
N GLY A 7 19.70 -2.87 4.81
CA GLY A 7 20.23 -3.92 5.69
C GLY A 7 19.12 -4.59 6.50
N SER A 8 18.21 -3.79 7.07
CA SER A 8 17.04 -4.27 7.81
C SER A 8 16.12 -5.12 6.91
N VAL A 9 15.87 -4.67 5.68
CA VAL A 9 15.08 -5.43 4.70
C VAL A 9 15.77 -6.76 4.36
N ARG A 10 17.07 -6.76 4.07
CA ARG A 10 17.83 -7.98 3.76
C ARG A 10 17.75 -9.00 4.89
N THR A 11 17.97 -8.58 6.13
CA THR A 11 17.88 -9.47 7.31
C THR A 11 16.51 -10.14 7.42
N ALA A 12 15.42 -9.39 7.18
CA ALA A 12 14.07 -9.95 7.21
C ALA A 12 13.84 -10.97 6.08
N VAL A 13 14.32 -10.68 4.87
CA VAL A 13 14.22 -11.58 3.71
C VAL A 13 15.01 -12.87 3.94
N GLU A 14 16.23 -12.78 4.50
CA GLU A 14 17.06 -13.93 4.85
C GLU A 14 16.37 -14.83 5.89
N ALA A 15 15.75 -14.25 6.92
CA ALA A 15 15.01 -14.98 7.93
C ALA A 15 13.83 -15.77 7.33
N ILE A 16 13.01 -15.12 6.50
CA ILE A 16 11.88 -15.78 5.80
C ILE A 16 12.40 -16.84 4.82
N GLY A 17 13.52 -16.56 4.15
CA GLY A 17 14.16 -17.48 3.22
C GLY A 17 14.71 -18.75 3.90
N ALA A 18 15.16 -18.63 5.15
CA ALA A 18 15.63 -19.75 5.96
C ALA A 18 14.47 -20.63 6.47
N ASP A 19 13.39 -20.01 6.94
CA ASP A 19 12.19 -20.69 7.43
C ASP A 19 10.98 -19.74 7.30
N PRO A 20 9.94 -20.09 6.54
CA PRO A 20 9.64 -21.38 5.85
C PRO A 20 10.25 -21.51 4.43
N GLY A 21 11.07 -20.59 3.97
CA GLY A 21 11.67 -20.63 2.62
C GLY A 21 10.71 -20.25 1.47
N ARG A 22 9.49 -19.81 1.81
CA ARG A 22 8.41 -19.41 0.90
C ARG A 22 7.63 -18.27 1.55
N LEU A 23 7.03 -17.41 0.73
CA LEU A 23 6.09 -16.39 1.17
C LEU A 23 4.81 -16.48 0.33
N ASP A 24 3.67 -16.66 0.96
CA ASP A 24 2.39 -16.76 0.26
C ASP A 24 1.73 -15.40 0.10
N VAL A 25 1.81 -14.54 1.13
CA VAL A 25 1.17 -13.22 1.12
C VAL A 25 2.14 -12.16 1.62
N LEU A 26 2.29 -11.08 0.86
CA LEU A 26 2.95 -9.85 1.28
C LEU A 26 1.92 -8.74 1.42
N VAL A 27 1.75 -8.22 2.64
CA VAL A 27 0.95 -7.02 2.89
C VAL A 27 1.89 -5.85 3.20
N ASN A 28 2.04 -4.94 2.26
CA ASN A 28 2.77 -3.68 2.42
C ASN A 28 1.87 -2.66 3.12
N ASN A 29 1.92 -2.65 4.46
CA ASN A 29 1.06 -1.80 5.29
C ASN A 29 1.78 -0.59 5.88
N ALA A 30 3.10 -0.62 6.02
CA ALA A 30 3.85 0.47 6.60
C ALA A 30 3.66 1.78 5.82
N ALA A 31 3.49 2.88 6.54
CA ALA A 31 3.36 4.20 5.94
C ALA A 31 3.90 5.30 6.86
N ALA A 32 4.52 6.31 6.25
CA ALA A 32 4.78 7.61 6.84
C ALA A 32 3.68 8.58 6.41
N PHE A 33 3.40 9.54 7.29
CA PHE A 33 2.34 10.53 7.12
C PHE A 33 2.93 11.94 7.21
N VAL A 34 2.15 12.92 6.76
CA VAL A 34 2.41 14.35 6.89
C VAL A 34 1.28 15.01 7.67
N ASP A 35 1.43 16.30 7.96
CA ASP A 35 0.30 17.10 8.45
C ASP A 35 -0.82 17.09 7.39
N TRP A 36 -2.03 16.81 7.83
CA TRP A 36 -3.20 16.73 6.94
C TRP A 36 -3.57 18.06 6.28
N SER A 37 -3.03 19.20 6.76
CA SER A 37 -3.18 20.51 6.14
C SER A 37 -2.10 20.84 5.12
N GLU A 38 -1.08 19.99 4.95
CA GLU A 38 0.00 20.23 4.00
C GLU A 38 -0.52 20.42 2.58
N THR A 39 -0.05 21.46 1.90
CA THR A 39 -0.34 21.72 0.49
C THR A 39 0.94 21.66 -0.33
N VAL A 40 0.83 21.44 -1.64
CA VAL A 40 2.01 21.37 -2.54
C VAL A 40 2.88 22.63 -2.45
N SER A 41 2.27 23.81 -2.36
CA SER A 41 3.01 25.07 -2.32
C SER A 41 3.67 25.37 -0.97
N GLY A 42 3.25 24.69 0.11
CA GLY A 42 3.76 24.89 1.47
C GLY A 42 4.49 23.68 2.05
N ALA A 43 4.66 22.62 1.25
CA ALA A 43 5.28 21.38 1.72
C ALA A 43 6.77 21.56 2.05
N ASP A 44 7.19 20.96 3.16
CA ASP A 44 8.59 20.69 3.44
C ASP A 44 9.05 19.52 2.57
N LEU A 45 9.91 19.80 1.60
CA LEU A 45 10.38 18.78 0.65
C LEU A 45 11.30 17.74 1.29
N ASP A 46 11.94 18.01 2.40
CA ASP A 46 12.73 17.01 3.11
C ASP A 46 11.81 16.03 3.85
N ALA A 47 10.74 16.52 4.49
CA ALA A 47 9.68 15.67 5.02
C ALA A 47 8.97 14.87 3.92
N ALA A 48 8.66 15.48 2.78
CA ALA A 48 8.07 14.81 1.63
C ALA A 48 8.96 13.67 1.09
N ARG A 49 10.30 13.85 1.06
CA ARG A 49 11.24 12.77 0.69
C ARG A 49 11.17 11.59 1.64
N VAL A 50 11.06 11.82 2.95
CA VAL A 50 10.90 10.75 3.95
C VAL A 50 9.63 9.95 3.69
N VAL A 51 8.53 10.63 3.38
CA VAL A 51 7.25 10.00 3.04
C VAL A 51 7.39 9.16 1.77
N MET A 52 8.01 9.70 0.72
CA MET A 52 8.26 8.96 -0.53
C MET A 52 9.19 7.76 -0.31
N GLU A 53 10.24 7.91 0.50
CA GLU A 53 11.18 6.83 0.80
C GLU A 53 10.47 5.67 1.52
N THR A 54 9.60 5.96 2.49
CA THR A 54 8.85 4.92 3.21
C THR A 54 7.75 4.31 2.35
N ASN A 55 6.86 5.16 1.80
CA ASN A 55 5.60 4.71 1.22
C ASN A 55 5.78 4.10 -0.18
N LEU A 56 6.79 4.53 -0.92
CA LEU A 56 7.06 4.07 -2.28
C LEU A 56 8.34 3.23 -2.34
N PHE A 57 9.50 3.84 -2.12
CA PHE A 57 10.78 3.16 -2.38
C PHE A 57 11.05 2.01 -1.41
N GLY A 58 10.71 2.16 -0.13
CA GLY A 58 10.81 1.09 0.87
C GLY A 58 9.89 -0.07 0.54
N THR A 59 8.64 0.21 0.18
CA THR A 59 7.68 -0.80 -0.30
C THR A 59 8.18 -1.52 -1.56
N TRP A 60 8.70 -0.78 -2.52
CA TRP A 60 9.25 -1.34 -3.76
C TRP A 60 10.48 -2.22 -3.47
N ARG A 61 11.41 -1.74 -2.67
CA ARG A 61 12.60 -2.48 -2.22
C ARG A 61 12.22 -3.82 -1.55
N LEU A 62 11.30 -3.78 -0.60
CA LEU A 62 10.82 -4.98 0.09
C LEU A 62 10.17 -5.96 -0.89
N THR A 63 9.31 -5.45 -1.77
CA THR A 63 8.61 -6.27 -2.78
C THR A 63 9.62 -6.96 -3.71
N GLN A 64 10.60 -6.23 -4.24
CA GLN A 64 11.66 -6.81 -5.08
C GLN A 64 12.43 -7.90 -4.35
N ALA A 65 12.81 -7.65 -3.10
CA ALA A 65 13.61 -8.58 -2.30
C ALA A 65 12.84 -9.87 -1.95
N LEU A 66 11.51 -9.79 -1.76
CA LEU A 66 10.65 -10.92 -1.41
C LEU A 66 10.06 -11.64 -2.65
N LEU A 67 10.14 -11.05 -3.83
CA LEU A 67 9.56 -11.63 -5.06
C LEU A 67 10.05 -13.07 -5.35
N PRO A 68 11.34 -13.43 -5.14
CA PRO A 68 11.79 -14.82 -5.32
C PRO A 68 11.10 -15.82 -4.36
N LEU A 69 10.75 -15.39 -3.15
CA LEU A 69 10.03 -16.23 -2.17
C LEU A 69 8.54 -16.33 -2.50
N LEU A 70 7.93 -15.24 -2.94
CA LEU A 70 6.54 -15.21 -3.43
C LEU A 70 6.34 -16.15 -4.63
N ARG A 71 7.29 -16.18 -5.56
CA ARG A 71 7.25 -17.09 -6.74
C ARG A 71 7.32 -18.59 -6.39
N ARG A 72 7.65 -18.93 -5.14
CA ARG A 72 7.61 -20.33 -4.65
C ARG A 72 6.24 -20.73 -4.10
N SER A 73 5.35 -19.76 -3.91
CA SER A 73 3.98 -20.00 -3.45
C SER A 73 3.12 -20.52 -4.59
N PRO A 74 2.19 -21.47 -4.34
CA PRO A 74 1.18 -21.86 -5.29
C PRO A 74 0.14 -20.76 -5.55
N GLU A 75 -0.06 -19.85 -4.57
CA GLU A 75 -1.06 -18.79 -4.64
C GLU A 75 -0.51 -17.48 -4.06
N PRO A 76 0.47 -16.82 -4.72
CA PRO A 76 1.12 -15.64 -4.17
C PRO A 76 0.26 -14.39 -4.32
N ARG A 77 0.21 -13.57 -3.24
CA ARG A 77 -0.55 -12.31 -3.17
C ARG A 77 0.34 -11.17 -2.71
N ILE A 78 0.24 -10.03 -3.36
CA ILE A 78 0.84 -8.77 -2.93
C ILE A 78 -0.29 -7.76 -2.73
N VAL A 79 -0.43 -7.26 -1.52
CA VAL A 79 -1.43 -6.24 -1.15
C VAL A 79 -0.70 -4.98 -0.72
N ASN A 80 -0.86 -3.93 -1.49
CA ASN A 80 -0.34 -2.60 -1.15
C ASN A 80 -1.44 -1.79 -0.45
N VAL A 81 -1.26 -1.49 0.85
CA VAL A 81 -2.19 -0.64 1.57
C VAL A 81 -1.99 0.80 1.14
N SER A 82 -2.85 1.23 0.24
CA SER A 82 -2.88 2.56 -0.34
C SER A 82 -3.90 3.45 0.38
N SER A 83 -4.35 4.49 -0.26
CA SER A 83 -5.32 5.44 0.28
C SER A 83 -6.14 6.08 -0.84
N GLY A 84 -7.39 6.44 -0.55
CA GLY A 84 -8.16 7.31 -1.42
C GLY A 84 -7.45 8.64 -1.72
N ALA A 85 -6.58 9.12 -0.81
CA ALA A 85 -5.76 10.30 -1.04
C ALA A 85 -4.84 10.19 -2.28
N GLY A 86 -4.51 8.98 -2.72
CA GLY A 86 -3.75 8.72 -3.95
C GLY A 86 -4.60 8.52 -5.20
N SER A 87 -5.90 8.70 -5.12
CA SER A 87 -6.83 8.56 -6.25
C SER A 87 -7.06 9.89 -6.95
N HIS A 88 -7.08 9.90 -8.28
CA HIS A 88 -7.58 11.04 -9.06
C HIS A 88 -9.11 11.12 -9.06
N GLY A 89 -9.79 9.99 -8.92
CA GLY A 89 -11.23 9.87 -9.07
C GLY A 89 -12.04 9.78 -7.77
N ASP A 90 -11.40 9.70 -6.59
CA ASP A 90 -12.11 9.68 -5.30
C ASP A 90 -12.60 11.09 -4.95
N PRO A 91 -13.93 11.35 -4.95
CA PRO A 91 -14.46 12.69 -4.72
C PRO A 91 -14.31 13.16 -3.27
N ALA A 92 -14.13 12.24 -2.31
CA ALA A 92 -14.04 12.56 -0.89
C ALA A 92 -12.61 12.78 -0.40
N PHE A 93 -11.67 11.96 -0.89
CA PHE A 93 -10.30 11.93 -0.37
C PHE A 93 -9.24 12.11 -1.45
N GLY A 94 -9.60 12.14 -2.72
CA GLY A 94 -8.67 12.13 -3.85
C GLY A 94 -7.75 13.34 -3.91
N LEU A 95 -6.74 13.23 -4.79
CA LEU A 95 -5.70 14.23 -5.01
C LEU A 95 -6.25 15.64 -5.32
N THR A 96 -7.41 15.71 -5.96
CA THR A 96 -8.08 16.98 -6.33
C THR A 96 -9.18 17.38 -5.34
N ALA A 97 -9.43 16.56 -4.33
CA ALA A 97 -10.39 16.86 -3.28
C ALA A 97 -9.74 17.67 -2.14
N ARG A 98 -10.53 18.20 -1.24
CA ARG A 98 -10.10 18.83 0.03
C ARG A 98 -9.05 19.94 -0.13
N GLY A 99 -9.10 20.68 -1.25
CA GLY A 99 -8.16 21.77 -1.52
C GLY A 99 -6.71 21.33 -1.74
N GLY A 100 -6.45 20.06 -2.08
CA GLY A 100 -5.11 19.51 -2.29
C GLY A 100 -4.35 19.23 -0.98
N ALA A 101 -5.07 19.05 0.13
CA ALA A 101 -4.50 18.75 1.44
C ALA A 101 -3.82 17.36 1.48
N ALA A 102 -2.90 17.17 2.44
CA ALA A 102 -2.05 15.99 2.58
C ALA A 102 -1.25 15.67 1.31
N ALA A 103 -0.67 16.69 0.70
CA ALA A 103 -0.15 16.67 -0.67
C ALA A 103 0.91 15.59 -0.89
N SER A 104 2.01 15.59 -0.13
CA SER A 104 3.09 14.62 -0.32
C SER A 104 2.65 13.19 0.02
N TYR A 105 1.77 13.01 1.01
CA TYR A 105 1.18 11.71 1.30
C TYR A 105 0.32 11.22 0.13
N GLY A 106 -0.60 12.04 -0.37
CA GLY A 106 -1.44 11.70 -1.53
C GLY A 106 -0.61 11.34 -2.76
N ILE A 107 0.41 12.13 -3.07
CA ILE A 107 1.35 11.87 -4.18
C ILE A 107 2.07 10.53 -3.97
N SER A 108 2.53 10.22 -2.75
CA SER A 108 3.18 8.94 -2.46
C SER A 108 2.25 7.74 -2.67
N LYS A 109 0.96 7.89 -2.30
CA LYS A 109 -0.04 6.82 -2.50
C LYS A 109 -0.48 6.68 -3.96
N ALA A 110 -0.50 7.77 -4.73
CA ALA A 110 -0.68 7.70 -6.19
C ALA A 110 0.49 6.97 -6.87
N ALA A 111 1.73 7.26 -6.45
CA ALA A 111 2.91 6.55 -6.94
C ALA A 111 2.88 5.06 -6.55
N LEU A 112 2.43 4.70 -5.36
CA LEU A 112 2.22 3.31 -4.92
C LEU A 112 1.14 2.61 -5.76
N ASN A 113 0.07 3.31 -6.12
CA ASN A 113 -0.96 2.82 -7.02
C ASN A 113 -0.37 2.53 -8.42
N ALA A 114 0.44 3.44 -8.96
CA ALA A 114 1.13 3.23 -10.23
C ALA A 114 2.09 2.03 -10.16
N LEU A 115 2.87 1.88 -9.07
CA LEU A 115 3.72 0.71 -8.83
C LEU A 115 2.90 -0.59 -8.84
N THR A 116 1.72 -0.59 -8.21
CA THR A 116 0.81 -1.75 -8.18
C THR A 116 0.39 -2.17 -9.58
N ALA A 117 -0.12 -1.22 -10.38
CA ALA A 117 -0.58 -1.49 -11.74
C ALA A 117 0.55 -1.99 -12.66
N THR A 118 1.74 -1.35 -12.55
CA THR A 118 2.92 -1.73 -13.34
C THR A 118 3.41 -3.12 -12.98
N LEU A 119 3.53 -3.42 -11.68
CA LEU A 119 3.98 -4.73 -11.19
C LEU A 119 3.00 -5.84 -11.55
N ALA A 120 1.69 -5.58 -11.45
CA ALA A 120 0.67 -6.55 -11.87
C ALA A 120 0.78 -6.89 -13.35
N THR A 121 1.07 -5.89 -14.19
CA THR A 121 1.30 -6.07 -15.64
C THR A 121 2.58 -6.88 -15.90
N GLU A 122 3.67 -6.58 -15.20
CA GLU A 122 4.94 -7.31 -15.29
C GLU A 122 4.78 -8.80 -14.91
N LEU A 123 3.98 -9.06 -13.87
CA LEU A 123 3.77 -10.41 -13.34
C LEU A 123 2.58 -11.16 -13.98
N ALA A 124 2.01 -10.63 -15.05
CA ALA A 124 0.90 -11.28 -15.75
C ALA A 124 1.28 -12.72 -16.19
N GLY A 125 0.38 -13.66 -15.94
CA GLY A 125 0.59 -15.09 -16.28
C GLY A 125 1.50 -15.85 -15.30
N THR A 126 2.03 -15.21 -14.25
CA THR A 126 2.88 -15.90 -13.25
C THR A 126 2.10 -16.46 -12.06
N GLY A 127 0.80 -16.16 -11.94
CA GLY A 127 -0.04 -16.53 -10.81
C GLY A 127 0.04 -15.55 -9.62
N VAL A 128 0.94 -14.56 -9.65
CA VAL A 128 1.03 -13.51 -8.60
C VAL A 128 -0.08 -12.49 -8.81
N LEU A 129 -0.97 -12.33 -7.83
CA LEU A 129 -1.96 -11.25 -7.83
C LEU A 129 -1.42 -10.05 -7.05
N VAL A 130 -1.52 -8.87 -7.64
CA VAL A 130 -1.01 -7.60 -7.05
C VAL A 130 -2.12 -6.57 -7.05
N ASN A 131 -2.54 -6.11 -5.88
CA ASN A 131 -3.62 -5.13 -5.77
C ASN A 131 -3.30 -4.04 -4.75
N SER A 132 -3.85 -2.84 -4.97
CA SER A 132 -3.92 -1.76 -3.99
C SER A 132 -5.25 -1.79 -3.24
N VAL A 133 -5.21 -1.53 -1.93
CA VAL A 133 -6.41 -1.45 -1.08
C VAL A 133 -6.38 -0.15 -0.28
N CYS A 134 -7.48 0.60 -0.33
CA CYS A 134 -7.72 1.72 0.58
C CYS A 134 -8.54 1.20 1.78
N PRO A 135 -8.00 1.23 3.01
CA PRO A 135 -8.73 0.78 4.20
C PRO A 135 -9.81 1.76 4.66
N GLY A 136 -9.92 2.95 4.02
CA GLY A 136 -10.73 4.05 4.51
C GLY A 136 -10.08 4.80 5.67
N LEU A 137 -10.81 5.72 6.29
CA LEU A 137 -10.35 6.37 7.52
C LEU A 137 -10.52 5.38 8.68
N THR A 138 -9.42 5.01 9.32
CA THR A 138 -9.34 3.93 10.30
C THR A 138 -9.03 4.48 11.68
N ALA A 139 -9.72 4.00 12.71
CA ALA A 139 -9.54 4.41 14.11
C ALA A 139 -8.27 3.80 14.71
N THR A 140 -7.11 4.31 14.31
CA THR A 140 -5.78 3.84 14.76
C THR A 140 -5.14 4.74 15.84
N TYR A 141 -5.80 5.83 16.22
CA TYR A 141 -5.35 6.74 17.27
C TYR A 141 -6.53 7.33 18.05
N PRO A 142 -6.32 7.76 19.31
CA PRO A 142 -7.38 8.32 20.13
C PRO A 142 -8.06 9.53 19.46
N GLY A 143 -9.39 9.52 19.41
CA GLY A 143 -10.19 10.59 18.82
C GLY A 143 -10.46 10.45 17.31
N ALA A 144 -9.88 9.48 16.61
CA ALA A 144 -10.13 9.27 15.18
C ALA A 144 -11.61 8.97 14.90
N GLU A 145 -12.29 8.26 15.80
CA GLU A 145 -13.73 7.92 15.68
C GLU A 145 -14.61 9.18 15.62
N ALA A 146 -14.25 10.24 16.37
CA ALA A 146 -14.97 11.53 16.33
C ALA A 146 -14.83 12.22 14.95
N MET A 147 -13.83 11.84 14.16
CA MET A 147 -13.62 12.28 12.77
C MET A 147 -14.32 11.37 11.74
N GLY A 148 -15.10 10.39 12.18
CA GLY A 148 -15.78 9.42 11.33
C GLY A 148 -14.91 8.24 10.91
N ALA A 149 -13.81 7.98 11.64
CA ALA A 149 -13.01 6.79 11.42
C ALA A 149 -13.77 5.54 11.86
N ARG A 150 -13.68 4.51 11.03
CA ARG A 150 -14.30 3.22 11.30
C ARG A 150 -13.40 2.30 12.14
N PRO A 151 -13.97 1.29 12.81
CA PRO A 151 -13.20 0.29 13.55
C PRO A 151 -12.09 -0.35 12.70
N VAL A 152 -11.00 -0.75 13.36
CA VAL A 152 -9.85 -1.39 12.69
C VAL A 152 -10.27 -2.67 11.98
N GLU A 153 -11.14 -3.46 12.59
CA GLU A 153 -11.65 -4.72 12.06
C GLU A 153 -12.39 -4.51 10.73
N ASP A 154 -13.23 -3.47 10.64
CA ASP A 154 -13.95 -3.12 9.42
C ASP A 154 -12.97 -2.67 8.31
N SER A 155 -11.98 -1.88 8.69
CA SER A 155 -10.94 -1.40 7.77
C SER A 155 -10.07 -2.55 7.24
N ALA A 156 -9.78 -3.55 8.07
CA ALA A 156 -8.96 -4.70 7.70
C ALA A 156 -9.66 -5.65 6.72
N THR A 157 -11.00 -5.66 6.67
CA THR A 157 -11.78 -6.57 5.83
C THR A 157 -11.33 -6.53 4.36
N GLY A 158 -11.13 -5.34 3.79
CA GLY A 158 -10.68 -5.19 2.41
C GLY A 158 -9.25 -5.69 2.18
N VAL A 159 -8.36 -5.52 3.16
CA VAL A 159 -6.97 -5.99 3.10
C VAL A 159 -6.94 -7.53 3.16
N VAL A 160 -7.72 -8.12 4.08
CA VAL A 160 -7.84 -9.58 4.22
C VAL A 160 -8.43 -10.18 2.95
N TRP A 161 -9.50 -9.58 2.40
CA TRP A 161 -10.08 -10.01 1.13
C TRP A 161 -9.03 -10.06 0.01
N ALA A 162 -8.23 -9.00 -0.16
CA ALA A 162 -7.20 -8.97 -1.21
C ALA A 162 -6.07 -9.99 -0.97
N ALA A 163 -5.76 -10.27 0.31
CA ALA A 163 -4.76 -11.25 0.72
C ALA A 163 -5.23 -12.71 0.53
N THR A 164 -6.54 -12.94 0.46
CA THR A 164 -7.15 -14.27 0.35
C THR A 164 -7.93 -14.49 -0.95
N LEU A 165 -7.65 -13.67 -1.98
CA LEU A 165 -8.26 -13.84 -3.30
C LEU A 165 -7.98 -15.23 -3.88
N PRO A 166 -8.94 -15.87 -4.57
CA PRO A 166 -8.69 -17.09 -5.32
C PRO A 166 -7.72 -16.84 -6.49
N ALA A 167 -7.18 -17.90 -7.07
CA ALA A 167 -6.17 -17.81 -8.14
C ALA A 167 -6.64 -17.05 -9.40
N ASP A 168 -7.95 -17.06 -9.66
CA ASP A 168 -8.62 -16.33 -10.74
C ASP A 168 -9.15 -14.95 -10.31
N GLY A 169 -8.76 -14.49 -9.12
CA GLY A 169 -9.14 -13.19 -8.58
C GLY A 169 -8.57 -12.00 -9.37
N PRO A 170 -9.05 -10.79 -9.09
CA PRO A 170 -8.55 -9.58 -9.75
C PRO A 170 -7.08 -9.33 -9.43
N THR A 171 -6.36 -8.76 -10.41
CA THR A 171 -4.99 -8.26 -10.26
C THR A 171 -4.85 -6.91 -10.95
N GLY A 172 -3.96 -6.05 -10.46
CA GLY A 172 -3.74 -4.71 -11.01
C GLY A 172 -4.86 -3.73 -10.70
N GLY A 173 -5.71 -4.00 -9.69
CA GLY A 173 -6.81 -3.15 -9.30
C GLY A 173 -6.54 -2.32 -8.04
N PHE A 174 -7.36 -1.28 -7.87
CA PHE A 174 -7.45 -0.49 -6.66
C PHE A 174 -8.85 -0.65 -6.05
N PHE A 175 -8.93 -0.96 -4.75
CA PHE A 175 -10.18 -1.35 -4.11
C PHE A 175 -10.39 -0.64 -2.78
N ARG A 176 -11.68 -0.41 -2.43
CA ARG A 176 -12.14 -0.08 -1.08
C ARG A 176 -13.37 -0.92 -0.80
N ASP A 177 -13.42 -1.57 0.38
CA ASP A 177 -14.55 -2.43 0.77
C ASP A 177 -14.88 -3.49 -0.30
N THR A 178 -13.85 -4.13 -0.84
CA THR A 178 -13.93 -5.14 -1.92
C THR A 178 -14.45 -4.63 -3.26
N LYS A 179 -14.75 -3.33 -3.38
CA LYS A 179 -15.26 -2.70 -4.60
C LYS A 179 -14.16 -1.91 -5.29
N PRO A 180 -14.15 -1.87 -6.63
CA PRO A 180 -13.23 -1.03 -7.37
C PRO A 180 -13.32 0.44 -6.93
N LEU A 181 -12.15 1.04 -6.72
CA LEU A 181 -11.98 2.47 -6.50
C LEU A 181 -11.26 3.04 -7.73
N PRO A 182 -11.65 4.19 -8.25
CA PRO A 182 -10.91 4.80 -9.36
C PRO A 182 -9.48 5.17 -8.93
N TRP A 183 -8.57 5.06 -9.91
CA TRP A 183 -7.17 5.48 -9.74
C TRP A 183 -7.01 6.98 -9.49
#